data_df054749599505896c758559517f9b7a
#
_entry.id   df054749599505896c758559517f9b7a
#
_cell.length_a   1.000
_cell.length_b   1.000
_cell.length_c   1.000
_cell.angle_alpha   90.00
_cell.angle_beta   90.00
_cell.angle_gamma   90.00
#
_symmetry.space_group_name_H-M   'P 1'
#
loop_
_entity.id
_entity.type
_entity.pdbx_description
1 polymer ?
#
loop_
_entity_poly.entity_id
_entity_poly.type
_entity_poly.pdbx_seq_one_letter_code
_entity_poly.pdbx_strand_id
1 'polypeptide(L)'
;MRNVSRISFRKMPETSGWFAVCAILVLAIISSPAAQAQTFSVVHAFTGSPDGAQPQYGIVMDKQGNIYGNTWFGGCTSGCDGDGTVYKIDSAGTESVLYAFGQSATDAIHPNSQLLLDGAGNVYGATQNGGSPAAGCQGPGCGTLYRVSSAGQETILYNFPPSGLTQLPNGPVLLNGSTLYGTADGLVDNFDGAVYSFNTTSGLTILHQFTGGSDGAWPFYGLTLDSTGNLYGVTYEGGTKGEGTVFKIDLSGTKTVLHNFSGMDGAYPEGQLTIDGLGNLYGVTVDGGSSKVGVMYQLSPDGTLTVLHNFTGGSHGAYPVGALINDNVGNTYGYTSKGGGKGAGTIYRIDANGNETTLHAFTGGTDGSQPNGLVTYNGALYGTTAAGGDPTCNCGVVFKISR
;
A
#
# COMPACT_ATOMS: atom_id res chain seq x y z
N MET A 1 65.39 0.20 -63.70
CA MET A 1 65.45 -0.93 -64.63
C MET A 1 64.15 -1.71 -64.50
N ARG A 2 63.44 -1.85 -65.65
CA ARG A 2 62.46 -2.94 -66.03
C ARG A 2 61.27 -3.11 -65.13
N ASN A 3 60.03 -3.23 -65.59
CA ASN A 3 59.50 -3.27 -66.97
C ASN A 3 57.98 -3.00 -66.83
N VAL A 4 57.44 -2.23 -67.74
CA VAL A 4 56.07 -1.96 -68.02
C VAL A 4 55.50 -3.15 -68.83
N SER A 5 54.40 -3.71 -68.46
CA SER A 5 53.58 -4.52 -69.39
C SER A 5 52.13 -3.99 -69.42
N ARG A 6 51.83 -3.46 -70.59
CA ARG A 6 50.49 -3.05 -71.03
C ARG A 6 49.61 -4.31 -71.23
N ILE A 7 48.44 -4.29 -70.69
CA ILE A 7 47.36 -5.24 -71.10
C ILE A 7 46.27 -4.46 -71.85
N SER A 8 46.05 -4.89 -73.04
CA SER A 8 45.16 -4.36 -74.07
C SER A 8 43.71 -4.62 -73.74
N PHE A 9 42.85 -3.59 -73.84
CA PHE A 9 41.40 -3.76 -73.83
C PHE A 9 40.88 -4.25 -75.15
N ARG A 10 40.28 -5.46 -75.19
CA ARG A 10 39.41 -5.92 -76.24
C ARG A 10 37.99 -5.48 -76.01
N LYS A 11 37.42 -4.76 -77.00
CA LYS A 11 36.03 -4.36 -77.10
C LYS A 11 35.15 -5.63 -77.28
N MET A 12 34.12 -5.83 -76.46
CA MET A 12 33.01 -6.80 -76.73
C MET A 12 31.73 -6.03 -77.03
N PRO A 13 30.84 -6.62 -77.79
CA PRO A 13 29.68 -5.93 -78.42
C PRO A 13 28.51 -5.75 -77.46
N GLU A 14 27.75 -4.70 -77.72
CA GLU A 14 26.47 -4.39 -77.05
C GLU A 14 25.43 -5.48 -77.39
N THR A 15 24.92 -6.12 -76.31
CA THR A 15 23.64 -6.79 -76.39
C THR A 15 22.75 -6.26 -75.27
N SER A 16 21.68 -5.59 -75.67
CA SER A 16 20.60 -5.13 -74.87
C SER A 16 19.94 -6.24 -74.04
N GLY A 17 20.14 -6.23 -72.75
CA GLY A 17 19.44 -7.11 -71.83
C GLY A 17 19.00 -6.28 -70.59
N TRP A 18 17.72 -6.06 -70.53
CA TRP A 18 17.08 -5.44 -69.37
C TRP A 18 17.18 -6.39 -68.16
N PHE A 19 18.07 -6.10 -67.22
CA PHE A 19 18.02 -6.73 -65.91
C PHE A 19 17.15 -5.85 -65.02
N ALA A 20 15.94 -6.28 -64.79
CA ALA A 20 15.06 -5.83 -63.75
C ALA A 20 15.68 -6.23 -62.40
N VAL A 21 16.29 -5.26 -61.67
CA VAL A 21 16.68 -5.45 -60.27
C VAL A 21 15.41 -5.41 -59.45
N CYS A 22 14.86 -6.59 -59.12
CA CYS A 22 13.85 -6.69 -58.07
C CYS A 22 14.51 -6.40 -56.72
N ALA A 23 14.42 -5.15 -56.24
CA ALA A 23 14.67 -4.81 -54.85
C ALA A 23 13.53 -5.39 -54.01
N ILE A 24 13.78 -6.56 -53.39
CA ILE A 24 12.87 -7.10 -52.37
C ILE A 24 13.05 -6.20 -51.15
N LEU A 25 12.11 -5.24 -50.96
CA LEU A 25 11.95 -4.51 -49.73
C LEU A 25 11.36 -5.47 -48.69
N VAL A 26 12.19 -6.09 -47.86
CA VAL A 26 11.74 -6.80 -46.68
C VAL A 26 11.28 -5.72 -45.68
N LEU A 27 9.99 -5.39 -45.72
CA LEU A 27 9.35 -4.68 -44.61
C LEU A 27 9.39 -5.60 -43.38
N ALA A 28 10.37 -5.42 -42.53
CA ALA A 28 10.30 -5.93 -41.17
C ALA A 28 9.11 -5.21 -40.49
N ILE A 29 7.96 -5.85 -40.47
CA ILE A 29 6.85 -5.45 -39.60
C ILE A 29 7.36 -5.71 -38.20
N ILE A 30 7.94 -4.69 -37.58
CA ILE A 30 8.12 -4.63 -36.13
C ILE A 30 6.69 -4.56 -35.58
N SER A 31 6.09 -5.73 -35.30
CA SER A 31 4.89 -5.76 -34.48
C SER A 31 5.31 -5.23 -33.10
N SER A 32 5.15 -3.92 -32.90
CA SER A 32 5.07 -3.40 -31.55
C SER A 32 4.00 -4.24 -30.83
N PRO A 33 4.30 -4.84 -29.66
CA PRO A 33 3.25 -5.49 -28.90
C PRO A 33 2.15 -4.45 -28.74
N ALA A 34 0.95 -4.79 -29.17
CA ALA A 34 -0.22 -3.93 -28.97
C ALA A 34 -0.22 -3.60 -27.47
N ALA A 35 -0.12 -2.31 -27.14
CA ALA A 35 -0.26 -1.88 -25.77
C ALA A 35 -1.60 -2.45 -25.30
N GLN A 36 -1.55 -3.46 -24.44
CA GLN A 36 -2.76 -4.05 -23.90
C GLN A 36 -3.43 -2.92 -23.13
N ALA A 37 -4.62 -2.50 -23.61
CA ALA A 37 -5.35 -1.43 -22.97
C ALA A 37 -5.62 -1.86 -21.53
N GLN A 38 -5.15 -1.06 -20.58
CA GLN A 38 -5.43 -1.29 -19.17
C GLN A 38 -6.94 -1.29 -18.97
N THR A 39 -7.44 -2.31 -18.29
CA THR A 39 -8.87 -2.44 -18.03
C THR A 39 -9.13 -2.36 -16.53
N PHE A 40 -9.88 -1.35 -16.13
CA PHE A 40 -10.44 -1.25 -14.77
C PHE A 40 -11.73 -2.07 -14.67
N SER A 41 -11.91 -2.77 -13.56
CA SER A 41 -13.17 -3.46 -13.23
C SER A 41 -13.40 -3.46 -11.72
N VAL A 42 -14.66 -3.34 -11.34
CA VAL A 42 -15.10 -3.58 -9.96
C VAL A 42 -15.23 -5.09 -9.78
N VAL A 43 -14.57 -5.62 -8.76
CA VAL A 43 -14.64 -7.04 -8.37
C VAL A 43 -15.83 -7.26 -7.44
N HIS A 44 -16.01 -6.35 -6.48
CA HIS A 44 -17.13 -6.37 -5.53
C HIS A 44 -17.48 -4.94 -5.13
N ALA A 45 -18.76 -4.61 -5.05
CA ALA A 45 -19.28 -3.36 -4.51
C ALA A 45 -20.01 -3.67 -3.20
N PHE A 46 -19.54 -3.11 -2.10
CA PHE A 46 -20.15 -3.30 -0.80
C PHE A 46 -21.52 -2.62 -0.73
N THR A 47 -22.46 -3.26 -0.02
CA THR A 47 -23.87 -2.81 0.08
C THR A 47 -24.25 -2.38 1.49
N GLY A 48 -23.29 -2.37 2.43
CA GLY A 48 -23.50 -2.09 3.83
C GLY A 48 -23.74 -3.38 4.61
N SER A 49 -24.85 -3.45 5.33
CA SER A 49 -25.14 -4.66 6.11
C SER A 49 -25.86 -5.72 5.25
N PRO A 50 -25.45 -7.01 5.30
CA PRO A 50 -24.45 -7.59 6.20
C PRO A 50 -23.02 -7.65 5.68
N ASP A 51 -22.74 -7.39 4.36
CA ASP A 51 -21.46 -7.67 3.72
C ASP A 51 -20.34 -6.70 4.13
N GLY A 52 -20.67 -5.49 4.52
CA GLY A 52 -19.71 -4.52 5.03
C GLY A 52 -19.77 -3.17 4.34
N ALA A 53 -19.05 -2.20 4.91
CA ALA A 53 -18.90 -0.87 4.35
C ALA A 53 -17.56 -0.25 4.75
N GLN A 54 -17.04 0.62 3.89
CA GLN A 54 -15.80 1.34 4.09
C GLN A 54 -14.58 0.43 4.32
N PRO A 55 -14.13 -0.32 3.30
CA PRO A 55 -12.90 -1.09 3.36
C PRO A 55 -11.69 -0.13 3.27
N GLN A 56 -11.23 0.36 4.43
CA GLN A 56 -10.28 1.47 4.52
C GLN A 56 -8.80 1.07 4.49
N TYR A 57 -8.47 -0.21 4.72
CA TYR A 57 -7.09 -0.59 5.01
C TYR A 57 -6.47 -1.56 3.98
N GLY A 58 -7.10 -1.67 2.81
CA GLY A 58 -6.60 -2.50 1.72
C GLY A 58 -6.90 -3.98 1.91
N ILE A 59 -6.28 -4.79 1.07
CA ILE A 59 -6.52 -6.23 0.97
C ILE A 59 -5.21 -7.01 1.01
N VAL A 60 -5.33 -8.33 1.25
CA VAL A 60 -4.27 -9.31 1.01
C VAL A 60 -4.83 -10.44 0.15
N MET A 61 -3.94 -11.15 -0.58
CA MET A 61 -4.35 -12.23 -1.46
C MET A 61 -3.57 -13.51 -1.17
N ASP A 62 -4.25 -14.64 -1.30
CA ASP A 62 -3.59 -15.93 -1.25
C ASP A 62 -3.09 -16.38 -2.64
N LYS A 63 -2.36 -17.52 -2.66
CA LYS A 63 -1.81 -18.09 -3.89
C LYS A 63 -2.88 -18.62 -4.86
N GLN A 64 -4.11 -18.81 -4.40
CA GLN A 64 -5.26 -19.24 -5.18
C GLN A 64 -6.01 -18.07 -5.82
N GLY A 65 -5.65 -16.83 -5.44
CA GLY A 65 -6.30 -15.60 -5.93
C GLY A 65 -7.53 -15.20 -5.12
N ASN A 66 -7.74 -15.79 -3.94
CA ASN A 66 -8.74 -15.29 -3.03
C ASN A 66 -8.25 -13.99 -2.39
N ILE A 67 -9.17 -13.04 -2.24
CA ILE A 67 -8.95 -11.73 -1.64
C ILE A 67 -9.48 -11.77 -0.21
N TYR A 68 -8.73 -11.20 0.72
CA TYR A 68 -9.14 -11.03 2.11
C TYR A 68 -8.98 -9.57 2.49
N GLY A 69 -9.97 -9.02 3.19
CA GLY A 69 -9.95 -7.65 3.68
C GLY A 69 -10.89 -7.48 4.87
N ASN A 70 -10.93 -6.28 5.38
CA ASN A 70 -11.85 -5.89 6.42
C ASN A 70 -12.63 -4.63 6.01
N THR A 71 -13.77 -4.42 6.66
CA THR A 71 -14.59 -3.22 6.53
C THR A 71 -14.75 -2.57 7.90
N TRP A 72 -14.80 -1.24 7.93
CA TRP A 72 -14.98 -0.49 9.17
C TRP A 72 -16.38 -0.65 9.77
N PHE A 73 -17.39 -0.72 8.91
CA PHE A 73 -18.79 -0.90 9.27
C PHE A 73 -19.38 -2.15 8.60
N GLY A 74 -20.60 -2.51 8.99
CA GLY A 74 -21.33 -3.66 8.48
C GLY A 74 -21.21 -4.88 9.38
N GLY A 75 -21.66 -6.04 8.88
CA GLY A 75 -21.63 -7.30 9.65
C GLY A 75 -22.87 -7.56 10.50
N CYS A 76 -23.73 -6.59 10.68
CA CYS A 76 -24.99 -6.83 11.40
C CYS A 76 -26.15 -7.18 10.45
N THR A 77 -27.13 -7.92 10.93
CA THR A 77 -28.25 -8.42 10.12
C THR A 77 -29.50 -7.55 10.17
N SER A 78 -29.59 -6.55 11.04
CA SER A 78 -30.73 -5.64 11.12
C SER A 78 -30.45 -4.39 11.98
N GLY A 79 -30.68 -3.21 11.41
CA GLY A 79 -30.90 -1.97 12.15
C GLY A 79 -29.70 -1.38 12.90
N CYS A 80 -28.49 -1.79 12.58
CA CYS A 80 -27.24 -1.28 13.13
C CYS A 80 -26.27 -0.96 11.99
N ASP A 81 -25.36 -0.01 12.20
CA ASP A 81 -24.28 0.25 11.25
C ASP A 81 -23.23 -0.88 11.25
N GLY A 82 -23.27 -1.73 12.31
CA GLY A 82 -22.34 -2.82 12.54
C GLY A 82 -20.94 -2.34 12.94
N ASP A 83 -20.15 -3.24 13.50
CA ASP A 83 -18.82 -2.96 14.04
C ASP A 83 -17.69 -3.42 13.11
N GLY A 84 -18.04 -3.73 11.85
CA GLY A 84 -17.13 -4.15 10.80
C GLY A 84 -17.08 -5.64 10.55
N THR A 85 -16.39 -6.03 9.48
CA THR A 85 -16.25 -7.44 9.06
C THR A 85 -14.81 -7.78 8.71
N VAL A 86 -14.51 -9.07 8.75
CA VAL A 86 -13.47 -9.70 7.93
C VAL A 86 -14.18 -10.44 6.81
N TYR A 87 -13.85 -10.12 5.57
CA TYR A 87 -14.46 -10.75 4.38
C TYR A 87 -13.43 -11.52 3.55
N LYS A 88 -13.95 -12.44 2.75
CA LYS A 88 -13.23 -13.14 1.69
C LYS A 88 -13.99 -13.01 0.39
N ILE A 89 -13.29 -12.71 -0.70
CA ILE A 89 -13.79 -12.84 -2.07
C ILE A 89 -13.02 -13.98 -2.72
N ASP A 90 -13.69 -15.02 -3.16
CA ASP A 90 -13.04 -16.15 -3.82
C ASP A 90 -12.55 -15.79 -5.25
N SER A 91 -11.78 -16.67 -5.85
CA SER A 91 -11.24 -16.46 -7.22
C SER A 91 -12.34 -16.41 -8.30
N ALA A 92 -13.59 -16.81 -7.98
CA ALA A 92 -14.75 -16.66 -8.85
C ALA A 92 -15.45 -15.29 -8.67
N GLY A 93 -15.03 -14.49 -7.67
CA GLY A 93 -15.61 -13.19 -7.36
C GLY A 93 -16.77 -13.24 -6.36
N THR A 94 -16.99 -14.39 -5.70
CA THR A 94 -18.04 -14.52 -4.69
C THR A 94 -17.53 -14.03 -3.34
N GLU A 95 -18.20 -13.01 -2.79
CA GLU A 95 -17.93 -12.49 -1.46
C GLU A 95 -18.58 -13.36 -0.38
N SER A 96 -17.93 -13.45 0.78
CA SER A 96 -18.43 -14.06 2.01
C SER A 96 -17.84 -13.38 3.23
N VAL A 97 -18.68 -13.05 4.22
CA VAL A 97 -18.23 -12.59 5.52
C VAL A 97 -17.65 -13.76 6.30
N LEU A 98 -16.36 -13.71 6.62
CA LEU A 98 -15.70 -14.71 7.46
C LEU A 98 -16.03 -14.47 8.94
N TYR A 99 -16.03 -13.21 9.36
CA TYR A 99 -16.35 -12.82 10.73
C TYR A 99 -16.98 -11.42 10.73
N ALA A 100 -18.04 -11.27 11.52
CA ALA A 100 -18.67 -9.99 11.81
C ALA A 100 -18.32 -9.60 13.25
N PHE A 101 -17.75 -8.43 13.44
CA PHE A 101 -17.35 -7.92 14.75
C PHE A 101 -18.54 -7.41 15.56
N GLY A 102 -18.33 -7.19 16.89
CA GLY A 102 -19.35 -6.63 17.78
C GLY A 102 -20.39 -7.63 18.28
N GLN A 103 -20.12 -8.93 18.22
CA GLN A 103 -21.07 -9.97 18.64
C GLN A 103 -21.25 -10.07 20.16
N SER A 104 -20.35 -9.46 20.93
CA SER A 104 -20.40 -9.40 22.40
C SER A 104 -19.76 -8.12 22.91
N ALA A 105 -20.01 -7.79 24.18
CA ALA A 105 -19.43 -6.59 24.82
C ALA A 105 -17.89 -6.64 24.96
N THR A 106 -17.27 -7.80 24.72
CA THR A 106 -15.81 -7.98 24.80
C THR A 106 -15.19 -8.29 23.44
N ASP A 107 -16.02 -8.27 22.38
CA ASP A 107 -15.56 -8.52 21.02
C ASP A 107 -14.68 -7.38 20.50
N ALA A 108 -13.88 -7.66 19.49
CA ALA A 108 -13.18 -6.66 18.71
C ALA A 108 -14.19 -5.85 17.89
N ILE A 109 -13.93 -4.57 17.65
CA ILE A 109 -14.77 -3.70 16.81
C ILE A 109 -13.91 -2.67 16.06
N HIS A 110 -14.39 -2.21 14.91
CA HIS A 110 -13.74 -1.23 14.06
C HIS A 110 -12.32 -1.65 13.67
N PRO A 111 -12.16 -2.70 12.84
CA PRO A 111 -10.84 -3.12 12.35
C PRO A 111 -10.18 -1.98 11.57
N ASN A 112 -8.97 -1.61 11.96
CA ASN A 112 -8.26 -0.43 11.47
C ASN A 112 -6.85 -0.76 10.94
N SER A 113 -6.64 -1.97 10.47
CA SER A 113 -5.35 -2.39 9.93
C SER A 113 -5.52 -3.19 8.64
N GLN A 114 -4.57 -3.08 7.71
CA GLN A 114 -4.47 -4.08 6.66
C GLN A 114 -4.24 -5.46 7.28
N LEU A 115 -4.91 -6.46 6.75
CA LEU A 115 -4.78 -7.82 7.24
C LEU A 115 -3.42 -8.42 6.88
N LEU A 116 -2.91 -9.28 7.76
CA LEU A 116 -1.83 -10.19 7.48
C LEU A 116 -2.42 -11.59 7.26
N LEU A 117 -2.03 -12.28 6.20
CA LEU A 117 -2.47 -13.64 5.89
C LEU A 117 -1.32 -14.62 6.12
N ASP A 118 -1.55 -15.67 6.93
CA ASP A 118 -0.57 -16.74 7.12
C ASP A 118 -0.73 -17.89 6.10
N GLY A 119 0.25 -18.81 6.10
CA GLY A 119 0.24 -19.96 5.20
C GLY A 119 -0.86 -20.99 5.46
N ALA A 120 -1.61 -20.89 6.57
CA ALA A 120 -2.74 -21.74 6.93
C ALA A 120 -4.10 -21.08 6.55
N GLY A 121 -4.07 -19.86 6.02
CA GLY A 121 -5.27 -19.10 5.65
C GLY A 121 -5.92 -18.38 6.84
N ASN A 122 -5.22 -18.22 7.95
CA ASN A 122 -5.68 -17.35 9.03
C ASN A 122 -5.28 -15.91 8.72
N VAL A 123 -6.15 -14.98 9.08
CA VAL A 123 -5.87 -13.55 8.97
C VAL A 123 -5.67 -12.94 10.35
N TYR A 124 -4.74 -12.00 10.44
CA TYR A 124 -4.42 -11.26 11.65
C TYR A 124 -4.61 -9.78 11.39
N GLY A 125 -5.08 -9.06 12.40
CA GLY A 125 -5.27 -7.61 12.32
C GLY A 125 -5.34 -6.98 13.69
N ALA A 126 -5.56 -5.67 13.68
CA ALA A 126 -5.82 -4.89 14.86
C ALA A 126 -7.17 -4.17 14.73
N THR A 127 -7.78 -3.86 15.86
CA THR A 127 -8.99 -3.03 15.93
C THR A 127 -8.73 -1.79 16.77
N GLN A 128 -9.33 -0.68 16.39
CA GLN A 128 -9.21 0.56 17.15
C GLN A 128 -9.96 0.48 18.49
N ASN A 129 -11.08 -0.22 18.51
CA ASN A 129 -11.96 -0.32 19.67
C ASN A 129 -12.29 -1.79 19.95
N GLY A 130 -13.09 -2.03 20.99
CA GLY A 130 -13.47 -3.37 21.42
C GLY A 130 -12.44 -3.99 22.36
N GLY A 131 -12.64 -5.26 22.63
CA GLY A 131 -11.90 -6.01 23.64
C GLY A 131 -12.47 -5.83 25.03
N SER A 132 -11.67 -6.07 26.06
CA SER A 132 -12.14 -5.99 27.45
C SER A 132 -12.55 -4.56 27.81
N PRO A 133 -13.79 -4.34 28.27
CA PRO A 133 -14.23 -3.01 28.70
C PRO A 133 -13.40 -2.52 29.88
N ALA A 134 -12.78 -1.35 29.73
CA ALA A 134 -12.00 -0.75 30.81
C ALA A 134 -12.24 0.77 30.84
N ALA A 135 -12.34 1.34 32.05
CA ALA A 135 -12.45 2.78 32.22
C ALA A 135 -11.14 3.44 31.76
N GLY A 136 -11.24 4.45 30.89
CA GLY A 136 -10.09 5.17 30.35
C GLY A 136 -9.84 4.95 28.85
N CYS A 137 -10.54 4.02 28.19
CA CYS A 137 -10.52 3.92 26.72
C CYS A 137 -11.39 5.02 26.09
N GLN A 138 -11.01 5.47 24.90
CA GLN A 138 -11.85 6.37 24.09
C GLN A 138 -12.89 5.56 23.30
N GLY A 139 -13.90 5.01 24.01
CA GLY A 139 -14.95 4.22 23.38
C GLY A 139 -15.16 2.87 24.07
N PRO A 140 -15.82 1.93 23.41
CA PRO A 140 -16.07 0.59 23.95
C PRO A 140 -14.81 -0.29 23.85
N GLY A 141 -13.82 -0.08 24.74
CA GLY A 141 -12.52 -0.76 24.76
C GLY A 141 -11.39 0.04 24.06
N CYS A 142 -10.16 -0.42 24.26
CA CYS A 142 -8.95 0.24 23.79
C CYS A 142 -8.32 -0.44 22.55
N GLY A 143 -9.05 -1.32 21.92
CA GLY A 143 -8.60 -2.06 20.75
C GLY A 143 -7.99 -3.42 21.08
N THR A 144 -7.80 -4.21 20.04
CA THR A 144 -7.29 -5.59 20.15
C THR A 144 -6.29 -5.92 19.06
N LEU A 145 -5.45 -6.92 19.32
CA LEU A 145 -4.89 -7.76 18.26
C LEU A 145 -5.77 -9.01 18.17
N TYR A 146 -6.15 -9.36 16.96
CA TYR A 146 -7.01 -10.51 16.71
C TYR A 146 -6.47 -11.43 15.62
N ARG A 147 -6.97 -12.65 15.60
CA ARG A 147 -6.83 -13.61 14.51
C ARG A 147 -8.20 -14.14 14.15
N VAL A 148 -8.54 -14.18 12.87
CA VAL A 148 -9.67 -14.95 12.35
C VAL A 148 -9.12 -16.15 11.58
N SER A 149 -9.55 -17.36 11.98
CA SER A 149 -9.15 -18.59 11.31
C SER A 149 -9.80 -18.70 9.93
N SER A 150 -9.23 -19.55 9.06
CA SER A 150 -9.83 -19.86 7.75
C SER A 150 -11.25 -20.45 7.84
N ALA A 151 -11.68 -20.91 9.03
CA ALA A 151 -13.04 -21.39 9.33
C ALA A 151 -13.94 -20.29 9.91
N GLY A 152 -13.49 -19.03 9.97
CA GLY A 152 -14.28 -17.89 10.48
C GLY A 152 -14.35 -17.80 12.00
N GLN A 153 -13.42 -18.43 12.74
CA GLN A 153 -13.36 -18.32 14.20
C GLN A 153 -12.40 -17.21 14.62
N GLU A 154 -12.91 -16.20 15.31
CA GLU A 154 -12.08 -15.17 15.91
C GLU A 154 -11.40 -15.67 17.17
N THR A 155 -10.22 -15.13 17.43
CA THR A 155 -9.47 -15.24 18.68
C THR A 155 -8.83 -13.88 18.97
N ILE A 156 -9.23 -13.25 20.09
CA ILE A 156 -8.51 -12.07 20.59
C ILE A 156 -7.17 -12.54 21.15
N LEU A 157 -6.09 -12.07 20.55
CA LEU A 157 -4.71 -12.39 20.93
C LEU A 157 -4.23 -11.49 22.07
N TYR A 158 -4.64 -10.22 22.05
CA TYR A 158 -4.28 -9.23 23.05
C TYR A 158 -5.34 -8.14 23.16
N ASN A 159 -5.68 -7.73 24.38
CA ASN A 159 -6.49 -6.56 24.66
C ASN A 159 -5.57 -5.41 25.08
N PHE A 160 -5.63 -4.29 24.38
CA PHE A 160 -4.83 -3.13 24.74
C PHE A 160 -5.36 -2.49 26.04
N PRO A 161 -4.47 -2.04 26.93
CA PRO A 161 -4.88 -1.53 28.23
C PRO A 161 -5.47 -0.11 28.12
N PRO A 162 -6.29 0.32 29.10
CA PRO A 162 -6.91 1.65 29.13
C PRO A 162 -5.93 2.79 29.48
N SER A 163 -4.73 2.46 29.90
CA SER A 163 -3.68 3.40 30.23
C SER A 163 -2.32 2.86 29.79
N GLY A 164 -1.42 3.74 29.41
CA GLY A 164 -0.07 3.39 28.98
C GLY A 164 0.19 3.67 27.49
N LEU A 165 1.29 3.15 27.01
CA LEU A 165 1.94 3.54 25.77
C LEU A 165 1.34 2.95 24.48
N THR A 166 0.40 2.01 24.61
CA THR A 166 -0.11 1.19 23.49
C THR A 166 -1.61 1.21 23.39
N GLN A 167 -2.23 2.38 23.46
CA GLN A 167 -3.63 2.49 23.12
C GLN A 167 -3.81 2.71 21.63
N LEU A 168 -4.94 2.27 21.08
CA LEU A 168 -5.32 2.46 19.70
C LEU A 168 -4.25 1.92 18.74
N PRO A 169 -4.08 0.58 18.67
CA PRO A 169 -3.18 0.00 17.68
C PRO A 169 -3.63 0.43 16.28
N ASN A 170 -2.69 0.80 15.44
CA ASN A 170 -2.98 1.35 14.12
C ASN A 170 -2.02 0.77 13.08
N GLY A 171 -2.45 0.77 11.81
CA GLY A 171 -1.67 0.25 10.71
C GLY A 171 -1.52 -1.27 10.68
N PRO A 172 -0.94 -1.79 9.59
CA PRO A 172 -0.76 -3.22 9.38
C PRO A 172 0.18 -3.84 10.41
N VAL A 173 -0.18 -5.03 10.88
CA VAL A 173 0.72 -5.87 11.68
C VAL A 173 1.67 -6.64 10.77
N LEU A 174 2.91 -6.81 11.22
CA LEU A 174 3.97 -7.55 10.54
C LEU A 174 4.26 -8.83 11.33
N LEU A 175 4.40 -9.97 10.65
CA LEU A 175 4.77 -11.25 11.28
C LEU A 175 6.21 -11.63 10.92
N ASN A 176 7.01 -11.91 11.95
CA ASN A 176 8.32 -12.53 11.80
C ASN A 176 8.42 -13.76 12.74
N GLY A 177 8.44 -14.94 12.17
CA GLY A 177 8.34 -16.18 12.93
C GLY A 177 7.00 -16.29 13.66
N SER A 178 7.02 -16.24 14.99
CA SER A 178 5.83 -16.25 15.87
C SER A 178 5.55 -14.90 16.53
N THR A 179 6.26 -13.85 16.12
CA THR A 179 6.15 -12.51 16.72
C THR A 179 5.48 -11.56 15.76
N LEU A 180 4.40 -10.92 16.22
CA LEU A 180 3.74 -9.80 15.56
C LEU A 180 4.42 -8.50 15.99
N TYR A 181 4.59 -7.58 15.03
CA TYR A 181 5.06 -6.22 15.26
C TYR A 181 4.01 -5.25 14.78
N GLY A 182 3.86 -4.14 15.47
CA GLY A 182 2.90 -3.11 15.10
C GLY A 182 3.22 -1.76 15.73
N THR A 183 2.37 -0.80 15.40
CA THR A 183 2.42 0.57 15.92
C THR A 183 1.14 0.87 16.69
N ALA A 184 1.22 1.83 17.61
CA ALA A 184 0.09 2.32 18.39
C ALA A 184 0.19 3.84 18.52
N ASP A 185 -0.97 4.51 18.46
CA ASP A 185 -1.02 5.98 18.35
C ASP A 185 -0.67 6.71 19.65
N GLY A 186 -1.01 6.12 20.80
CA GLY A 186 -0.76 6.72 22.10
C GLY A 186 -1.50 8.05 22.38
N LEU A 187 -2.66 8.27 21.75
CA LEU A 187 -3.42 9.52 21.86
C LEU A 187 -3.93 9.88 23.26
N VAL A 188 -3.77 8.96 24.22
CA VAL A 188 -4.18 9.16 25.61
C VAL A 188 -2.95 9.50 26.45
N ASP A 189 -3.06 10.47 27.36
CA ASP A 189 -2.02 10.90 28.28
C ASP A 189 -0.78 11.60 27.66
N ASN A 190 -0.90 12.27 26.51
CA ASN A 190 0.19 12.98 25.80
C ASN A 190 1.32 12.05 25.30
N PHE A 191 1.02 10.83 24.91
CA PHE A 191 1.97 9.95 24.25
C PHE A 191 1.97 10.17 22.74
N ASP A 192 3.17 10.19 22.15
CA ASP A 192 3.40 10.41 20.72
C ASP A 192 3.47 9.09 19.94
N GLY A 193 2.97 8.01 20.54
CA GLY A 193 2.88 6.68 19.95
C GLY A 193 4.02 5.74 20.34
N ALA A 194 3.91 4.49 19.89
CA ALA A 194 4.88 3.43 20.18
C ALA A 194 5.02 2.43 19.04
N VAL A 195 6.17 1.75 18.99
CA VAL A 195 6.36 0.48 18.28
C VAL A 195 6.38 -0.63 19.30
N TYR A 196 5.64 -1.69 19.03
CA TYR A 196 5.56 -2.87 19.89
C TYR A 196 5.82 -4.17 19.14
N SER A 197 6.19 -5.20 19.90
CA SER A 197 6.13 -6.61 19.49
C SER A 197 5.17 -7.38 20.37
N PHE A 198 4.52 -8.38 19.81
CA PHE A 198 3.65 -9.30 20.53
C PHE A 198 3.95 -10.75 20.17
N ASN A 199 4.05 -11.58 21.19
CA ASN A 199 4.17 -13.03 21.03
C ASN A 199 3.26 -13.70 22.07
N THR A 200 2.55 -14.77 21.67
CA THR A 200 1.59 -15.46 22.53
C THR A 200 2.23 -16.07 23.80
N THR A 201 3.55 -16.30 23.81
CA THR A 201 4.28 -16.86 24.95
C THR A 201 4.81 -15.77 25.89
N SER A 202 5.35 -14.67 25.35
CA SER A 202 6.00 -13.61 26.13
C SER A 202 5.11 -12.38 26.35
N GLY A 203 3.96 -12.29 25.67
CA GLY A 203 3.08 -11.14 25.72
C GLY A 203 3.55 -9.99 24.84
N LEU A 204 3.07 -8.78 25.14
CA LEU A 204 3.42 -7.54 24.45
C LEU A 204 4.67 -6.90 25.08
N THR A 205 5.56 -6.43 24.23
CA THR A 205 6.78 -5.68 24.59
C THR A 205 6.84 -4.40 23.81
N ILE A 206 7.05 -3.26 24.49
CA ILE A 206 7.33 -1.97 23.84
C ILE A 206 8.78 -2.00 23.35
N LEU A 207 8.98 -1.81 22.06
CA LEU A 207 10.31 -1.70 21.44
C LEU A 207 10.82 -0.26 21.47
N HIS A 208 9.94 0.71 21.21
CA HIS A 208 10.24 2.13 21.31
C HIS A 208 8.98 2.93 21.63
N GLN A 209 9.11 3.90 22.54
CA GLN A 209 8.10 4.92 22.81
C GLN A 209 8.56 6.23 22.20
N PHE A 210 7.75 6.83 21.35
CA PHE A 210 8.02 8.14 20.81
C PHE A 210 7.75 9.23 21.86
N THR A 211 8.58 10.28 21.82
CA THR A 211 8.54 11.39 22.78
C THR A 211 8.30 12.72 22.09
N GLY A 212 7.92 12.71 20.84
CA GLY A 212 7.74 13.91 20.04
C GLY A 212 9.05 14.61 19.68
N GLY A 213 8.95 15.85 19.20
CA GLY A 213 10.11 16.64 18.84
C GLY A 213 11.02 15.91 17.85
N SER A 214 12.34 15.89 18.09
CA SER A 214 13.30 15.25 17.21
C SER A 214 13.18 13.73 17.15
N ASP A 215 12.50 13.10 18.10
CA ASP A 215 12.27 11.66 18.11
C ASP A 215 11.19 11.20 17.11
N GLY A 216 10.27 12.08 16.75
CA GLY A 216 9.11 11.77 15.94
C GLY A 216 7.87 11.54 16.78
N ALA A 217 6.71 11.60 16.13
CA ALA A 217 5.41 11.37 16.74
C ALA A 217 4.44 10.72 15.75
N TRP A 218 3.49 9.96 16.28
CA TRP A 218 2.39 9.35 15.53
C TRP A 218 2.85 8.40 14.42
N PRO A 219 3.36 7.20 14.79
CA PRO A 219 3.75 6.17 13.85
C PRO A 219 2.51 5.39 13.34
N PHE A 220 1.59 6.06 12.63
CA PHE A 220 0.29 5.51 12.21
C PHE A 220 0.37 4.34 11.23
N TYR A 221 1.48 4.23 10.50
CA TYR A 221 1.58 3.30 9.38
C TYR A 221 2.48 2.12 9.74
N GLY A 222 2.23 0.99 9.08
CA GLY A 222 2.90 -0.26 9.37
C GLY A 222 4.41 -0.24 9.24
N LEU A 223 5.02 -1.27 9.78
CA LEU A 223 6.47 -1.46 9.80
C LEU A 223 6.92 -2.31 8.62
N THR A 224 8.14 -2.08 8.15
CA THR A 224 8.82 -2.91 7.15
C THR A 224 10.02 -3.59 7.79
N LEU A 225 10.22 -4.88 7.49
CA LEU A 225 11.30 -5.69 8.02
C LEU A 225 12.35 -5.92 6.93
N ASP A 226 13.62 -5.71 7.23
CA ASP A 226 14.70 -6.15 6.35
C ASP A 226 15.08 -7.63 6.61
N SER A 227 15.94 -8.16 5.74
CA SER A 227 16.39 -9.55 5.84
C SER A 227 17.25 -9.84 7.08
N THR A 228 17.70 -8.81 7.78
CA THR A 228 18.52 -8.93 8.99
C THR A 228 17.70 -8.74 10.28
N GLY A 229 16.40 -8.42 10.15
CA GLY A 229 15.49 -8.30 11.27
C GLY A 229 15.34 -6.89 11.83
N ASN A 230 15.88 -5.86 11.15
CA ASN A 230 15.61 -4.48 11.52
C ASN A 230 14.23 -4.05 11.05
N LEU A 231 13.56 -3.24 11.86
CA LEU A 231 12.27 -2.64 11.56
C LEU A 231 12.47 -1.21 11.06
N TYR A 232 11.72 -0.85 10.03
CA TYR A 232 11.68 0.50 9.46
C TYR A 232 10.25 1.02 9.47
N GLY A 233 10.09 2.30 9.73
CA GLY A 233 8.79 2.96 9.73
C GLY A 233 8.92 4.46 9.55
N VAL A 234 7.78 5.12 9.54
CA VAL A 234 7.67 6.58 9.48
C VAL A 234 6.93 7.11 10.69
N THR A 235 7.21 8.34 11.08
CA THR A 235 6.34 9.11 11.98
C THR A 235 5.70 10.24 11.20
N TYR A 236 4.39 10.43 11.38
CA TYR A 236 3.63 11.46 10.68
C TYR A 236 4.13 12.86 11.04
N GLU A 237 4.41 13.11 12.31
CA GLU A 237 4.94 14.36 12.82
C GLU A 237 6.29 14.17 13.52
N GLY A 238 6.83 15.29 14.04
CA GLY A 238 8.13 15.35 14.69
C GLY A 238 9.29 15.45 13.70
N GLY A 239 10.48 15.14 14.17
CA GLY A 239 11.71 15.48 13.46
C GLY A 239 12.13 16.92 13.67
N THR A 240 13.22 17.36 13.06
CA THR A 240 13.82 18.70 13.30
C THR A 240 12.94 19.87 12.82
N LYS A 241 11.95 19.61 11.96
CA LYS A 241 11.02 20.60 11.40
C LYS A 241 9.56 20.35 11.76
N GLY A 242 9.25 19.25 12.43
CA GLY A 242 7.87 18.85 12.71
C GLY A 242 7.15 18.17 11.54
N GLU A 243 7.84 17.92 10.44
CA GLU A 243 7.28 17.42 9.16
C GLU A 243 7.35 15.89 9.04
N GLY A 244 7.69 15.19 10.13
CA GLY A 244 7.81 13.73 10.17
C GLY A 244 9.22 13.19 9.96
N THR A 245 9.37 11.89 10.19
CA THR A 245 10.67 11.19 10.10
C THR A 245 10.56 9.85 9.40
N VAL A 246 11.69 9.36 8.89
CA VAL A 246 11.93 7.92 8.64
C VAL A 246 12.82 7.40 9.74
N PHE A 247 12.47 6.27 10.35
CA PHE A 247 13.24 5.66 11.43
C PHE A 247 13.55 4.17 11.18
N LYS A 248 14.55 3.69 11.92
CA LYS A 248 14.94 2.28 12.03
C LYS A 248 14.96 1.89 13.49
N ILE A 249 14.52 0.68 13.81
CA ILE A 249 14.76 0.00 15.09
C ILE A 249 15.54 -1.27 14.79
N ASP A 250 16.72 -1.41 15.37
CA ASP A 250 17.56 -2.59 15.20
C ASP A 250 17.16 -3.74 16.14
N LEU A 251 17.80 -4.89 15.97
CA LEU A 251 17.56 -6.09 16.82
C LEU A 251 17.86 -5.88 18.30
N SER A 252 18.64 -4.85 18.66
CA SER A 252 18.90 -4.50 20.06
C SER A 252 17.80 -3.62 20.66
N GLY A 253 16.82 -3.16 19.85
CA GLY A 253 15.79 -2.19 20.23
C GLY A 253 16.27 -0.74 20.13
N THR A 254 17.47 -0.50 19.56
CA THR A 254 17.97 0.86 19.38
C THR A 254 17.27 1.52 18.19
N LYS A 255 16.57 2.64 18.47
CA LYS A 255 15.94 3.46 17.42
C LYS A 255 16.94 4.48 16.88
N THR A 256 16.95 4.67 15.56
CA THR A 256 17.72 5.69 14.84
C THR A 256 16.79 6.43 13.88
N VAL A 257 16.82 7.77 13.90
CA VAL A 257 16.20 8.59 12.84
C VAL A 257 17.11 8.57 11.62
N LEU A 258 16.62 8.06 10.50
CA LEU A 258 17.35 7.98 9.24
C LEU A 258 17.18 9.26 8.42
N HIS A 259 16.00 9.90 8.48
CA HIS A 259 15.71 11.14 7.79
C HIS A 259 14.69 11.99 8.56
N ASN A 260 14.86 13.31 8.48
CA ASN A 260 13.91 14.31 8.98
C ASN A 260 13.38 15.10 7.79
N PHE A 261 12.09 15.04 7.52
CA PHE A 261 11.48 15.82 6.45
C PHE A 261 11.53 17.33 6.74
N SER A 262 11.56 18.13 5.68
CA SER A 262 11.79 19.58 5.77
C SER A 262 10.83 20.39 4.89
N GLY A 263 9.80 19.77 4.35
CA GLY A 263 8.79 20.36 3.48
C GLY A 263 9.16 20.31 1.99
N MET A 264 10.38 20.70 1.60
CA MET A 264 10.78 20.65 0.19
C MET A 264 11.02 19.23 -0.33
N ASP A 265 11.49 18.35 0.52
CA ASP A 265 11.73 16.93 0.26
C ASP A 265 10.54 16.04 0.68
N GLY A 266 9.44 16.65 1.09
CA GLY A 266 8.21 16.04 1.57
C GLY A 266 7.87 16.47 2.97
N ALA A 267 6.61 16.22 3.37
CA ALA A 267 6.10 16.44 4.71
C ALA A 267 4.99 15.44 5.02
N TYR A 268 4.87 15.05 6.28
CA TYR A 268 3.84 14.13 6.76
C TYR A 268 3.86 12.80 5.99
N PRO A 269 4.91 11.97 6.14
CA PRO A 269 4.99 10.69 5.44
C PRO A 269 3.84 9.79 5.87
N GLU A 270 3.16 9.20 4.89
CA GLU A 270 1.94 8.43 5.08
C GLU A 270 1.97 7.13 4.28
N GLY A 271 2.16 6.02 4.98
CA GLY A 271 2.19 4.69 4.41
C GLY A 271 3.36 3.83 4.88
N GLN A 272 3.17 2.53 4.74
CA GLN A 272 4.22 1.56 5.02
C GLN A 272 5.34 1.69 3.97
N LEU A 273 6.58 1.69 4.43
CA LEU A 273 7.75 1.74 3.54
C LEU A 273 7.86 0.44 2.72
N THR A 274 8.33 0.56 1.50
CA THR A 274 8.76 -0.58 0.69
C THR A 274 10.27 -0.63 0.65
N ILE A 275 10.86 -1.81 0.82
CA ILE A 275 12.32 -2.00 0.78
C ILE A 275 12.71 -2.85 -0.43
N ASP A 276 13.77 -2.46 -1.15
CA ASP A 276 14.33 -3.25 -2.24
C ASP A 276 15.49 -4.16 -1.80
N GLY A 277 15.98 -4.99 -2.72
CA GLY A 277 17.09 -5.92 -2.46
C GLY A 277 18.44 -5.26 -2.18
N LEU A 278 18.56 -3.94 -2.38
CA LEU A 278 19.75 -3.13 -2.08
C LEU A 278 19.61 -2.42 -0.73
N GLY A 279 18.44 -2.52 -0.08
CA GLY A 279 18.14 -1.86 1.17
C GLY A 279 17.65 -0.41 1.03
N ASN A 280 17.33 0.05 -0.20
CA ASN A 280 16.69 1.33 -0.37
C ASN A 280 15.24 1.27 0.11
N LEU A 281 14.82 2.30 0.83
CA LEU A 281 13.46 2.48 1.30
C LEU A 281 12.71 3.43 0.35
N TYR A 282 11.48 3.06 0.02
CA TYR A 282 10.60 3.88 -0.81
C TYR A 282 9.35 4.23 -0.03
N GLY A 283 8.92 5.47 -0.13
CA GLY A 283 7.72 5.95 0.54
C GLY A 283 7.13 7.18 -0.14
N VAL A 284 6.02 7.62 0.42
CA VAL A 284 5.32 8.85 -0.01
C VAL A 284 5.12 9.79 1.17
N THR A 285 4.93 11.06 0.87
CA THR A 285 4.48 12.07 1.83
C THR A 285 3.21 12.71 1.32
N VAL A 286 2.24 12.97 2.19
CA VAL A 286 0.97 13.60 1.76
C VAL A 286 1.14 15.05 1.38
N ASP A 287 2.06 15.76 2.02
CA ASP A 287 2.34 17.16 1.76
C ASP A 287 3.81 17.37 1.37
N GLY A 288 4.16 18.63 1.12
CA GLY A 288 5.51 19.02 0.72
C GLY A 288 5.78 18.83 -0.76
N GLY A 289 7.05 18.91 -1.12
CA GLY A 289 7.49 18.96 -2.50
C GLY A 289 7.23 20.31 -3.19
N SER A 290 7.55 20.40 -4.47
CA SER A 290 7.47 21.64 -5.25
C SER A 290 6.05 22.20 -5.36
N SER A 291 5.03 21.37 -5.35
CA SER A 291 3.62 21.75 -5.48
C SER A 291 2.83 21.64 -4.17
N LYS A 292 3.47 21.24 -3.08
CA LYS A 292 2.86 21.07 -1.74
C LYS A 292 1.67 20.10 -1.70
N VAL A 293 1.70 19.08 -2.52
CA VAL A 293 0.67 18.03 -2.58
C VAL A 293 1.28 16.63 -2.56
N GLY A 294 2.50 16.55 -2.00
CA GLY A 294 3.20 15.32 -1.73
C GLY A 294 4.28 14.94 -2.73
N VAL A 295 5.12 14.01 -2.29
CA VAL A 295 6.20 13.45 -3.10
C VAL A 295 6.25 11.93 -2.98
N MET A 296 6.86 11.27 -3.97
CA MET A 296 7.41 9.94 -3.83
C MET A 296 8.92 10.07 -3.67
N TYR A 297 9.49 9.36 -2.70
CA TYR A 297 10.92 9.43 -2.39
C TYR A 297 11.56 8.05 -2.27
N GLN A 298 12.88 8.04 -2.44
CA GLN A 298 13.78 6.94 -2.10
C GLN A 298 14.75 7.41 -1.03
N LEU A 299 14.96 6.60 -0.01
CA LEU A 299 16.00 6.80 1.00
C LEU A 299 17.01 5.65 0.91
N SER A 300 18.24 5.97 0.53
CA SER A 300 19.33 5.01 0.42
C SER A 300 19.87 4.59 1.79
N PRO A 301 20.55 3.43 1.92
CA PRO A 301 21.13 2.99 3.19
C PRO A 301 22.16 3.94 3.80
N ASP A 302 22.78 4.81 2.99
CA ASP A 302 23.70 5.84 3.44
C ASP A 302 23.03 7.11 4.00
N GLY A 303 21.68 7.13 4.02
CA GLY A 303 20.88 8.25 4.52
C GLY A 303 20.57 9.33 3.47
N THR A 304 20.94 9.12 2.19
CA THR A 304 20.62 10.07 1.11
C THR A 304 19.18 9.90 0.67
N LEU A 305 18.35 10.96 0.82
CA LEU A 305 16.99 11.00 0.29
C LEU A 305 16.98 11.62 -1.11
N THR A 306 16.33 10.95 -2.03
CA THR A 306 16.07 11.43 -3.40
C THR A 306 14.57 11.52 -3.62
N VAL A 307 14.07 12.69 -4.02
CA VAL A 307 12.70 12.86 -4.49
C VAL A 307 12.60 12.28 -5.90
N LEU A 308 11.85 11.19 -6.05
CA LEU A 308 11.68 10.50 -7.33
C LEU A 308 10.56 11.14 -8.16
N HIS A 309 9.52 11.67 -7.49
CA HIS A 309 8.42 12.34 -8.16
C HIS A 309 7.78 13.40 -7.25
N ASN A 310 7.42 14.56 -7.84
CA ASN A 310 6.62 15.59 -7.18
C ASN A 310 5.19 15.54 -7.76
N PHE A 311 4.22 15.22 -6.94
CA PHE A 311 2.82 15.28 -7.36
C PHE A 311 2.41 16.72 -7.63
N THR A 312 1.55 16.94 -8.63
CA THR A 312 1.15 18.28 -9.08
C THR A 312 -0.34 18.55 -8.90
N GLY A 313 -1.10 17.55 -8.46
CA GLY A 313 -2.54 17.66 -8.32
C GLY A 313 -3.27 17.58 -9.67
N GLY A 314 -4.51 18.02 -9.69
CA GLY A 314 -5.35 18.00 -10.90
C GLY A 314 -5.58 16.58 -11.41
N SER A 315 -5.31 16.31 -12.69
CA SER A 315 -5.52 15.00 -13.31
C SER A 315 -4.52 13.94 -12.85
N HIS A 316 -3.35 14.36 -12.35
CA HIS A 316 -2.26 13.48 -11.94
C HIS A 316 -2.41 12.94 -10.51
N GLY A 317 -3.32 13.48 -9.72
CA GLY A 317 -3.48 13.09 -8.33
C GLY A 317 -2.73 13.99 -7.36
N ALA A 318 -3.18 13.95 -6.10
CA ALA A 318 -2.62 14.72 -5.00
C ALA A 318 -2.74 13.91 -3.70
N TYR A 319 -1.87 14.22 -2.75
CA TYR A 319 -1.84 13.54 -1.45
C TYR A 319 -1.67 12.03 -1.62
N PRO A 320 -0.50 11.58 -2.11
CA PRO A 320 -0.20 10.16 -2.22
C PRO A 320 -0.11 9.54 -0.83
N VAL A 321 -0.67 8.35 -0.69
CA VAL A 321 -0.79 7.65 0.60
C VAL A 321 -0.51 6.17 0.42
N GLY A 322 -0.20 5.47 1.53
CA GLY A 322 -0.07 4.03 1.60
C GLY A 322 1.23 3.47 1.04
N ALA A 323 1.31 2.14 1.01
CA ALA A 323 2.49 1.43 0.55
C ALA A 323 2.64 1.47 -0.98
N LEU A 324 3.88 1.53 -1.43
CA LEU A 324 4.26 1.47 -2.84
C LEU A 324 4.49 0.02 -3.27
N ILE A 325 4.23 -0.27 -4.54
CA ILE A 325 4.54 -1.56 -5.16
C ILE A 325 5.59 -1.33 -6.24
N ASN A 326 6.76 -1.95 -6.11
CA ASN A 326 7.80 -1.93 -7.12
C ASN A 326 7.70 -3.20 -7.98
N ASP A 327 7.83 -3.07 -9.30
CA ASP A 327 7.98 -4.21 -10.19
C ASP A 327 9.46 -4.46 -10.55
N ASN A 328 9.70 -5.61 -11.23
CA ASN A 328 11.07 -6.02 -11.57
C ASN A 328 11.68 -5.26 -12.75
N VAL A 329 10.95 -4.28 -13.34
CA VAL A 329 11.41 -3.49 -14.49
C VAL A 329 11.54 -2.00 -14.15
N GLY A 330 11.43 -1.66 -12.86
CA GLY A 330 11.69 -0.31 -12.35
C GLY A 330 10.47 0.62 -12.34
N ASN A 331 9.25 0.08 -12.47
CA ASN A 331 8.07 0.88 -12.22
C ASN A 331 7.65 0.79 -10.75
N THR A 332 7.13 1.89 -10.25
CA THR A 332 6.50 1.99 -8.94
C THR A 332 5.04 2.34 -9.09
N TYR A 333 4.17 1.61 -8.40
CA TYR A 333 2.73 1.82 -8.39
C TYR A 333 2.27 2.30 -7.03
N GLY A 334 1.31 3.20 -7.02
CA GLY A 334 0.72 3.75 -5.82
C GLY A 334 -0.63 4.39 -6.11
N TYR A 335 -1.14 5.07 -5.13
CA TYR A 335 -2.43 5.75 -5.22
C TYR A 335 -2.40 7.10 -4.50
N THR A 336 -3.32 7.97 -4.90
CA THR A 336 -3.53 9.27 -4.28
C THR A 336 -4.93 9.35 -3.69
N SER A 337 -5.06 9.97 -2.52
CA SER A 337 -6.37 10.13 -1.87
C SER A 337 -7.26 11.16 -2.56
N LYS A 338 -6.66 12.10 -3.32
CA LYS A 338 -7.36 13.15 -4.06
C LYS A 338 -6.78 13.33 -5.46
N GLY A 339 -7.41 14.19 -6.24
CA GLY A 339 -7.05 14.42 -7.63
C GLY A 339 -7.80 13.48 -8.57
N GLY A 340 -7.31 13.34 -9.81
CA GLY A 340 -8.14 12.84 -10.90
C GLY A 340 -9.21 13.86 -11.31
N GLY A 341 -9.89 13.61 -12.42
CA GLY A 341 -10.84 14.59 -12.98
C GLY A 341 -12.02 14.96 -12.07
N LYS A 342 -12.32 14.16 -11.05
CA LYS A 342 -13.41 14.36 -10.08
C LYS A 342 -12.94 14.58 -8.65
N GLY A 343 -11.63 14.56 -8.40
CA GLY A 343 -11.08 14.71 -7.06
C GLY A 343 -11.21 13.47 -6.16
N ALA A 344 -11.58 12.32 -6.72
CA ALA A 344 -11.88 11.09 -5.99
C ALA A 344 -10.67 10.17 -5.81
N GLY A 345 -9.48 10.62 -6.22
CA GLY A 345 -8.22 9.88 -6.14
C GLY A 345 -7.84 9.19 -7.45
N THR A 346 -6.61 8.71 -7.50
CA THR A 346 -6.05 8.02 -8.68
C THR A 346 -5.25 6.80 -8.28
N ILE A 347 -5.13 5.85 -9.23
CA ILE A 347 -4.06 4.84 -9.22
C ILE A 347 -3.04 5.28 -10.25
N TYR A 348 -1.77 5.33 -9.87
CA TYR A 348 -0.69 5.77 -10.74
C TYR A 348 0.43 4.73 -10.88
N ARG A 349 1.21 4.91 -11.94
CA ARG A 349 2.51 4.27 -12.15
C ARG A 349 3.55 5.35 -12.39
N ILE A 350 4.69 5.24 -11.75
CA ILE A 350 5.88 6.04 -12.03
C ILE A 350 6.93 5.11 -12.63
N ASP A 351 7.44 5.43 -13.81
CA ASP A 351 8.47 4.66 -14.47
C ASP A 351 9.88 4.96 -13.92
N ALA A 352 10.90 4.22 -14.34
CA ALA A 352 12.28 4.39 -13.90
C ALA A 352 12.89 5.77 -14.25
N ASN A 353 12.24 6.54 -15.12
CA ASN A 353 12.65 7.92 -15.47
C ASN A 353 11.88 8.97 -14.66
N GLY A 354 11.01 8.57 -13.74
CA GLY A 354 10.18 9.46 -12.93
C GLY A 354 8.90 9.97 -13.63
N ASN A 355 8.56 9.43 -14.81
CA ASN A 355 7.33 9.83 -15.51
C ASN A 355 6.11 9.15 -14.91
N GLU A 356 5.13 9.96 -14.52
CA GLU A 356 3.85 9.49 -14.02
C GLU A 356 2.90 9.12 -15.15
N THR A 357 2.16 8.03 -14.96
CA THR A 357 1.02 7.63 -15.77
C THR A 357 -0.15 7.34 -14.82
N THR A 358 -1.24 8.08 -14.96
CA THR A 358 -2.50 7.75 -14.28
C THR A 358 -3.11 6.50 -14.93
N LEU A 359 -3.22 5.42 -14.16
CA LEU A 359 -3.80 4.15 -14.61
C LEU A 359 -5.33 4.16 -14.49
N HIS A 360 -5.85 4.79 -13.44
CA HIS A 360 -7.28 5.02 -13.23
C HIS A 360 -7.48 6.29 -12.41
N ALA A 361 -8.46 7.08 -12.81
CA ALA A 361 -8.92 8.26 -12.05
C ALA A 361 -10.36 8.00 -11.60
N PHE A 362 -10.56 7.83 -10.32
CA PHE A 362 -11.85 7.52 -9.74
C PHE A 362 -12.85 8.67 -9.94
N THR A 363 -14.12 8.30 -10.13
CA THR A 363 -15.19 9.28 -10.37
C THR A 363 -16.00 9.61 -9.13
N GLY A 364 -15.88 8.82 -8.07
CA GLY A 364 -16.74 8.89 -6.88
C GLY A 364 -18.10 8.24 -7.08
N GLY A 365 -18.34 7.63 -8.25
CA GLY A 365 -19.53 6.88 -8.58
C GLY A 365 -19.38 5.38 -8.30
N THR A 366 -19.87 4.56 -9.23
CA THR A 366 -19.83 3.08 -9.10
C THR A 366 -18.43 2.48 -9.13
N ASP A 367 -17.43 3.24 -9.58
CA ASP A 367 -16.02 2.84 -9.59
C ASP A 367 -15.29 3.10 -8.25
N GLY A 368 -15.91 3.84 -7.33
CA GLY A 368 -15.36 4.14 -6.01
C GLY A 368 -14.72 5.51 -5.88
N SER A 369 -14.27 5.82 -4.68
CA SER A 369 -13.47 7.01 -4.34
C SER A 369 -12.60 6.74 -3.11
N GLN A 370 -11.55 7.54 -2.93
CA GLN A 370 -10.59 7.38 -1.84
C GLN A 370 -9.96 5.96 -1.87
N PRO A 371 -9.15 5.66 -2.90
CA PRO A 371 -8.51 4.35 -3.00
C PRO A 371 -7.59 4.08 -1.81
N ASN A 372 -7.56 2.82 -1.40
CA ASN A 372 -6.76 2.32 -0.29
C ASN A 372 -6.09 1.01 -0.66
N GLY A 373 -4.86 0.85 -0.25
CA GLY A 373 -4.07 -0.34 -0.39
C GLY A 373 -4.04 -0.91 -1.81
N LEU A 374 -2.89 -1.27 -2.25
CA LEU A 374 -2.69 -1.97 -3.52
C LEU A 374 -1.94 -3.27 -3.27
N VAL A 375 -2.32 -4.30 -4.00
CA VAL A 375 -1.57 -5.57 -4.08
C VAL A 375 -1.47 -6.01 -5.54
N THR A 376 -0.46 -6.83 -5.85
CA THR A 376 -0.32 -7.43 -7.17
C THR A 376 -0.62 -8.91 -7.13
N TYR A 377 -1.38 -9.38 -8.10
CA TYR A 377 -1.60 -10.80 -8.32
C TYR A 377 -1.70 -11.11 -9.81
N ASN A 378 -0.90 -12.07 -10.29
CA ASN A 378 -0.84 -12.49 -11.70
C ASN A 378 -0.76 -11.32 -12.70
N GLY A 379 0.09 -10.31 -12.38
CA GLY A 379 0.33 -9.17 -13.25
C GLY A 379 -0.77 -8.09 -13.22
N ALA A 380 -1.85 -8.25 -12.47
CA ALA A 380 -2.87 -7.23 -12.24
C ALA A 380 -2.67 -6.53 -10.89
N LEU A 381 -3.18 -5.30 -10.77
CA LEU A 381 -3.31 -4.57 -9.51
C LEU A 381 -4.71 -4.78 -8.95
N TYR A 382 -4.81 -4.97 -7.65
CA TYR A 382 -6.07 -5.03 -6.90
C TYR A 382 -5.99 -4.04 -5.74
N GLY A 383 -7.12 -3.47 -5.36
CA GLY A 383 -7.21 -2.56 -4.23
C GLY A 383 -8.64 -2.33 -3.80
N THR A 384 -8.82 -1.46 -2.83
CA THR A 384 -10.13 -1.05 -2.31
C THR A 384 -10.33 0.45 -2.46
N THR A 385 -11.57 0.89 -2.33
CA THR A 385 -11.91 2.30 -2.13
C THR A 385 -12.76 2.43 -0.88
N ALA A 386 -12.51 3.46 -0.06
CA ALA A 386 -13.29 3.66 1.17
C ALA A 386 -14.74 4.07 0.91
N ALA A 387 -15.01 4.66 -0.25
CA ALA A 387 -16.34 5.18 -0.58
C ALA A 387 -16.65 4.96 -2.07
N GLY A 388 -17.84 5.33 -2.51
CA GLY A 388 -18.37 5.04 -3.85
C GLY A 388 -18.98 3.62 -3.92
N GLY A 389 -19.07 3.07 -5.11
CA GLY A 389 -19.70 1.76 -5.33
C GLY A 389 -21.22 1.85 -5.40
N ASP A 390 -21.91 1.24 -4.46
CA ASP A 390 -23.37 1.29 -4.39
C ASP A 390 -23.85 2.72 -4.09
N PRO A 391 -24.72 3.31 -4.94
CA PRO A 391 -25.17 4.69 -4.77
C PRO A 391 -26.08 4.89 -3.54
N THR A 392 -26.60 3.83 -2.94
CA THR A 392 -27.50 3.93 -1.77
C THR A 392 -26.73 4.07 -0.46
N CYS A 393 -25.56 3.47 -0.34
CA CYS A 393 -24.76 3.50 0.88
C CYS A 393 -23.39 4.15 0.74
N ASN A 394 -22.86 4.28 -0.48
CA ASN A 394 -21.50 4.80 -0.69
C ASN A 394 -20.44 3.97 0.07
N CYS A 395 -20.57 2.65 0.01
CA CYS A 395 -19.91 1.70 0.93
C CYS A 395 -18.51 1.24 0.49
N GLY A 396 -18.03 1.70 -0.67
CA GLY A 396 -16.73 1.33 -1.22
C GLY A 396 -16.77 0.10 -2.12
N VAL A 397 -15.65 -0.17 -2.76
CA VAL A 397 -15.49 -1.31 -3.69
C VAL A 397 -14.15 -2.02 -3.50
N VAL A 398 -14.11 -3.27 -3.95
CA VAL A 398 -12.85 -3.95 -4.33
C VAL A 398 -12.73 -3.84 -5.84
N PHE A 399 -11.58 -3.39 -6.34
CA PHE A 399 -11.32 -3.22 -7.77
C PHE A 399 -10.11 -4.01 -8.27
N LYS A 400 -10.05 -4.15 -9.59
CA LYS A 400 -8.93 -4.74 -10.34
C LYS A 400 -8.54 -3.86 -11.51
N ILE A 401 -7.23 -3.70 -11.76
CA ILE A 401 -6.67 -3.11 -12.98
C ILE A 401 -5.81 -4.19 -13.65
N SER A 402 -6.22 -4.65 -14.81
CA SER A 402 -5.40 -5.52 -15.67
C SER A 402 -4.35 -4.69 -16.40
N ARG A 403 -3.12 -5.20 -16.49
CA ARG A 403 -1.95 -4.55 -17.11
C ARG A 403 -1.57 -5.25 -18.41
#